data_1826eb96d70395ebe9fc9c697a0d5949
#
_entry.id   1826eb96d70395ebe9fc9c697a0d5949
#
_cell.length_a   1.000
_cell.length_b   1.000
_cell.length_c   1.000
_cell.angle_alpha   90.00
_cell.angle_beta   90.00
_cell.angle_gamma   90.00
#
_symmetry.space_group_name_H-M   'P 1'
#
loop_
_entity.id
_entity.type
_entity.pdbx_description
1 polymer ?
#
loop_
_entity_poly.entity_id
_entity_poly.type
_entity_poly.pdbx_seq_one_letter_code
_entity_poly.pdbx_strand_id
1 'polypeptide(L)'
;QRIQERERVLIELEDQLTSLESRRSVLADTLEGKDAQMRDVLMALQRLAVRPTDALLLQPLRPSDAIRSGLVLSAAIPALTDNANRLRVGLESLYRTRTEIIERRSEVAANAAALITDQSNLERLYAEKAELRAGFEQRAAEATTRMDALSKEADDLRDLLDKVVADRKRQIKEEAAEKAAEKAKQTVRRPATLIPPDGTAQTPD
;
A
#
# COMPACT_ATOMS: atom_id res chain seq x y z
N GLN A 1 -0.16 -8.06 -0.71
CA GLN A 1 -1.26 -7.99 0.26
C GLN A 1 -1.32 -6.64 0.96
N ARG A 2 -0.24 -6.16 1.63
CA ARG A 2 -0.24 -4.85 2.34
C ARG A 2 -0.53 -3.67 1.41
N ILE A 3 0.03 -3.64 0.21
CA ILE A 3 -0.21 -2.59 -0.78
C ILE A 3 -1.68 -2.60 -1.21
N GLN A 4 -2.23 -3.77 -1.54
CA GLN A 4 -3.64 -3.92 -1.94
C GLN A 4 -4.61 -3.49 -0.85
N GLU A 5 -4.28 -3.77 0.42
CA GLU A 5 -5.08 -3.31 1.55
C GLU A 5 -5.04 -1.79 1.69
N ARG A 6 -3.85 -1.18 1.56
CA ARG A 6 -3.73 0.29 1.57
C ARG A 6 -4.45 0.96 0.41
N GLU A 7 -4.40 0.37 -0.79
CA GLU A 7 -5.14 0.86 -1.94
C GLU A 7 -6.65 0.85 -1.70
N ARG A 8 -7.19 -0.20 -1.08
CA ARG A 8 -8.61 -0.27 -0.70
C ARG A 8 -8.98 0.81 0.31
N VAL A 9 -8.16 0.94 1.36
CA VAL A 9 -8.38 1.99 2.38
C VAL A 9 -8.33 3.38 1.76
N LEU A 10 -7.41 3.61 0.83
CA LEU A 10 -7.29 4.88 0.13
C LEU A 10 -8.55 5.19 -0.70
N ILE A 11 -9.03 4.24 -1.48
CA ILE A 11 -10.27 4.38 -2.27
C ILE A 11 -11.46 4.69 -1.35
N GLU A 12 -11.60 3.97 -0.24
CA GLU A 12 -12.68 4.21 0.72
C GLU A 12 -12.61 5.61 1.34
N LEU A 13 -11.41 6.07 1.70
CA LEU A 13 -11.21 7.42 2.24
C LEU A 13 -11.50 8.52 1.20
N GLU A 14 -11.15 8.31 -0.06
CA GLU A 14 -11.44 9.23 -1.16
C GLU A 14 -12.95 9.30 -1.44
N ASP A 15 -13.66 8.19 -1.39
CA ASP A 15 -15.12 8.14 -1.52
C ASP A 15 -15.81 8.88 -0.37
N GLN A 16 -15.34 8.67 0.87
CA GLN A 16 -15.83 9.39 2.04
C GLN A 16 -15.57 10.89 1.91
N LEU A 17 -14.39 11.29 1.46
CA LEU A 17 -14.03 12.68 1.23
C LEU A 17 -14.96 13.34 0.19
N THR A 18 -15.19 12.66 -0.93
CA THR A 18 -16.10 13.12 -1.99
C THR A 18 -17.54 13.31 -1.47
N SER A 19 -18.00 12.36 -0.66
CA SER A 19 -19.32 12.46 -0.01
C SER A 19 -19.42 13.65 0.94
N LEU A 20 -18.39 13.88 1.77
CA LEU A 20 -18.33 15.02 2.69
C LEU A 20 -18.26 16.36 1.94
N GLU A 21 -17.50 16.44 0.86
CA GLU A 21 -17.40 17.64 0.02
C GLU A 21 -18.74 17.97 -0.66
N SER A 22 -19.44 16.95 -1.16
CA SER A 22 -20.80 17.10 -1.71
C SER A 22 -21.77 17.58 -0.63
N ARG A 23 -21.75 16.98 0.56
CA ARG A 23 -22.56 17.39 1.70
C ARG A 23 -22.28 18.85 2.11
N ARG A 24 -21.00 19.23 2.14
CA ARG A 24 -20.60 20.62 2.42
C ARG A 24 -21.19 21.60 1.42
N SER A 25 -21.14 21.26 0.10
CA SER A 25 -21.69 22.11 -0.96
C SER A 25 -23.18 22.31 -0.78
N VAL A 26 -23.94 21.23 -0.64
CA VAL A 26 -25.41 21.31 -0.41
C VAL A 26 -25.78 22.12 0.84
N LEU A 27 -24.98 21.95 1.90
CA LEU A 27 -25.19 22.69 3.14
C LEU A 27 -24.91 24.19 2.95
N ALA A 28 -23.83 24.54 2.24
CA ALA A 28 -23.50 25.93 1.94
C ALA A 28 -24.54 26.60 1.09
N ASP A 29 -25.00 25.96 0.01
CA ASP A 29 -26.07 26.47 -0.87
C ASP A 29 -27.39 26.68 -0.12
N THR A 30 -27.75 25.72 0.76
CA THR A 30 -28.94 25.82 1.60
C THR A 30 -28.85 26.98 2.58
N LEU A 31 -27.69 27.21 3.19
CA LEU A 31 -27.46 28.31 4.13
C LEU A 31 -27.47 29.65 3.42
N GLU A 32 -26.88 29.76 2.25
CA GLU A 32 -26.88 30.96 1.43
C GLU A 32 -28.35 31.36 1.03
N GLY A 33 -29.13 30.38 0.58
CA GLY A 33 -30.55 30.59 0.27
C GLY A 33 -31.36 31.06 1.47
N LYS A 34 -31.12 30.48 2.66
CA LYS A 34 -31.83 30.91 3.91
C LYS A 34 -31.38 32.27 4.38
N ASP A 35 -30.09 32.62 4.23
CA ASP A 35 -29.56 33.93 4.57
C ASP A 35 -30.17 35.02 3.66
N ALA A 36 -30.27 34.72 2.34
CA ALA A 36 -30.97 35.61 1.40
C ALA A 36 -32.44 35.82 1.76
N GLN A 37 -33.18 34.75 2.05
CA GLN A 37 -34.58 34.85 2.51
C GLN A 37 -34.69 35.68 3.78
N MET A 38 -33.81 35.52 4.76
CA MET A 38 -33.83 36.28 5.99
C MET A 38 -33.57 37.77 5.72
N ARG A 39 -32.63 38.09 4.87
CA ARG A 39 -32.35 39.47 4.43
C ARG A 39 -33.59 40.12 3.78
N ASP A 40 -34.27 39.39 2.90
CA ASP A 40 -35.46 39.89 2.22
C ASP A 40 -36.60 40.19 3.22
N VAL A 41 -36.81 39.26 4.18
CA VAL A 41 -37.81 39.47 5.25
C VAL A 41 -37.45 40.65 6.12
N LEU A 42 -36.17 40.79 6.52
CA LEU A 42 -35.71 41.93 7.32
C LEU A 42 -35.88 43.26 6.56
N MET A 43 -35.56 43.30 5.28
CA MET A 43 -35.77 44.48 4.43
C MET A 43 -37.27 44.82 4.31
N ALA A 44 -38.14 43.82 4.15
CA ALA A 44 -39.58 44.02 4.12
C ALA A 44 -40.12 44.60 5.44
N LEU A 45 -39.66 44.04 6.56
CA LEU A 45 -40.00 44.55 7.91
C LEU A 45 -39.49 45.97 8.14
N GLN A 46 -38.25 46.24 7.72
CA GLN A 46 -37.65 47.57 7.79
C GLN A 46 -38.48 48.60 6.97
N ARG A 47 -38.88 48.23 5.75
CA ARG A 47 -39.74 49.09 4.92
C ARG A 47 -41.11 49.33 5.57
N LEU A 48 -41.66 48.34 6.27
CA LEU A 48 -42.90 48.47 7.02
C LEU A 48 -42.74 49.40 8.24
N ALA A 49 -41.59 49.30 8.94
CA ALA A 49 -41.27 50.08 10.13
C ALA A 49 -40.90 51.55 9.81
N VAL A 50 -40.23 51.74 8.65
CA VAL A 50 -39.73 53.07 8.20
C VAL A 50 -40.70 53.76 7.25
N ARG A 51 -41.92 53.22 7.02
CA ARG A 51 -42.93 54.02 6.33
C ARG A 51 -43.06 55.37 7.05
N PRO A 52 -42.68 56.46 6.38
CA PRO A 52 -42.57 57.74 7.10
C PRO A 52 -43.88 58.11 7.71
N THR A 53 -43.78 58.38 8.97
CA THR A 53 -44.88 59.03 9.76
C THR A 53 -45.37 60.36 9.14
N ASP A 54 -44.59 60.87 8.15
CA ASP A 54 -44.94 62.11 7.45
C ASP A 54 -46.18 61.98 6.57
N ALA A 55 -46.55 60.77 6.07
CA ALA A 55 -47.84 60.53 5.42
C ALA A 55 -48.99 60.29 6.41
N LEU A 56 -48.66 60.06 7.68
CA LEU A 56 -49.59 59.75 8.74
C LEU A 56 -50.17 61.01 9.43
N LEU A 57 -49.54 62.16 9.21
CA LEU A 57 -50.06 63.46 9.75
C LEU A 57 -51.26 64.00 8.98
N LEU A 58 -51.56 63.45 7.80
CA LEU A 58 -52.63 63.87 6.94
C LEU A 58 -53.79 62.88 6.84
N GLN A 59 -53.70 61.68 7.35
CA GLN A 59 -54.80 60.71 7.41
C GLN A 59 -54.84 60.00 8.79
N PRO A 60 -55.93 60.01 9.52
CA PRO A 60 -56.09 59.27 10.76
C PRO A 60 -55.97 57.78 10.46
N LEU A 61 -54.96 57.16 11.00
CA LEU A 61 -54.81 55.70 10.98
C LEU A 61 -56.09 55.08 11.53
N ARG A 62 -56.71 54.23 10.74
CA ARG A 62 -57.81 53.43 11.25
C ARG A 62 -57.25 52.49 12.35
N PRO A 63 -57.88 52.41 13.52
CA PRO A 63 -57.37 51.51 14.60
C PRO A 63 -57.12 50.06 14.14
N SER A 64 -57.84 49.62 13.10
CA SER A 64 -57.71 48.33 12.46
C SER A 64 -56.33 48.10 11.84
N ASP A 65 -55.62 49.15 11.34
CA ASP A 65 -54.29 48.98 10.66
C ASP A 65 -53.15 48.87 11.67
N ALA A 66 -53.25 49.54 12.81
CA ALA A 66 -52.32 49.38 13.94
C ALA A 66 -52.39 47.96 14.54
N ILE A 67 -53.64 47.45 14.73
CA ILE A 67 -53.86 46.09 15.23
C ILE A 67 -53.33 45.05 14.23
N ARG A 68 -53.56 45.25 12.93
CA ARG A 68 -53.11 44.38 11.88
C ARG A 68 -51.54 44.32 11.79
N SER A 69 -50.87 45.47 11.91
CA SER A 69 -49.46 45.60 11.97
C SER A 69 -48.87 44.90 13.20
N GLY A 70 -49.47 45.04 14.35
CA GLY A 70 -49.09 44.35 15.58
C GLY A 70 -49.22 42.82 15.48
N LEU A 71 -50.33 42.36 14.87
CA LEU A 71 -50.53 40.91 14.62
C LEU A 71 -49.52 40.34 13.66
N VAL A 72 -49.17 41.05 12.58
CA VAL A 72 -48.13 40.61 11.61
C VAL A 72 -46.79 40.57 12.30
N LEU A 73 -46.40 41.58 13.07
CA LEU A 73 -45.16 41.61 13.82
C LEU A 73 -45.08 40.49 14.87
N SER A 74 -46.15 40.25 15.62
CA SER A 74 -46.19 39.20 16.64
C SER A 74 -46.07 37.80 16.04
N ALA A 75 -46.56 37.58 14.82
CA ALA A 75 -46.41 36.33 14.10
C ALA A 75 -45.02 36.21 13.42
N ALA A 76 -44.41 37.32 12.99
CA ALA A 76 -43.11 37.31 12.30
C ALA A 76 -41.91 37.07 13.24
N ILE A 77 -41.96 37.56 14.47
CA ILE A 77 -40.84 37.43 15.44
C ILE A 77 -40.50 35.99 15.76
N PRO A 78 -41.46 35.11 16.12
CA PRO A 78 -41.14 33.68 16.34
C PRO A 78 -40.56 33.01 15.10
N ALA A 79 -41.12 33.27 13.92
CA ALA A 79 -40.64 32.70 12.67
C ALA A 79 -39.20 33.15 12.34
N LEU A 80 -38.84 34.41 12.61
CA LEU A 80 -37.46 34.91 12.46
C LEU A 80 -36.51 34.27 13.47
N THR A 81 -36.95 34.10 14.71
CA THR A 81 -36.16 33.45 15.76
C THR A 81 -35.88 32.00 15.41
N ASP A 82 -36.88 31.27 14.91
CA ASP A 82 -36.71 29.88 14.45
C ASP A 82 -35.78 29.78 13.26
N ASN A 83 -35.91 30.69 12.29
CA ASN A 83 -35.03 30.74 11.14
C ASN A 83 -33.58 31.06 11.55
N ALA A 84 -33.37 32.00 12.47
CA ALA A 84 -32.06 32.33 13.01
C ALA A 84 -31.43 31.12 13.74
N ASN A 85 -32.24 30.39 14.53
CA ASN A 85 -31.78 29.17 15.20
C ASN A 85 -31.40 28.07 14.19
N ARG A 86 -32.21 27.86 13.15
CA ARG A 86 -31.92 26.90 12.07
C ARG A 86 -30.66 27.30 11.30
N LEU A 87 -30.44 28.57 11.03
CA LEU A 87 -29.22 29.08 10.40
C LEU A 87 -28.00 28.81 11.27
N ARG A 88 -28.10 29.08 12.59
CA ARG A 88 -27.04 28.80 13.55
C ARG A 88 -26.65 27.32 13.58
N VAL A 89 -27.63 26.41 13.67
CA VAL A 89 -27.43 24.97 13.65
C VAL A 89 -26.80 24.52 12.31
N GLY A 90 -27.27 25.10 11.19
CA GLY A 90 -26.72 24.83 9.88
C GLY A 90 -25.24 25.25 9.75
N LEU A 91 -24.88 26.44 10.26
CA LEU A 91 -23.53 26.92 10.31
C LEU A 91 -22.63 25.99 11.16
N GLU A 92 -23.11 25.58 12.33
CA GLU A 92 -22.39 24.66 13.19
C GLU A 92 -22.14 23.30 12.48
N SER A 93 -23.15 22.79 11.77
CA SER A 93 -23.00 21.57 10.95
C SER A 93 -21.98 21.77 9.81
N LEU A 94 -21.99 22.95 9.16
CA LEU A 94 -21.00 23.27 8.11
C LEU A 94 -19.58 23.30 8.68
N TYR A 95 -19.36 23.88 9.86
CA TYR A 95 -18.07 23.89 10.52
C TYR A 95 -17.58 22.49 10.86
N ARG A 96 -18.46 21.63 11.41
CA ARG A 96 -18.13 20.23 11.70
C ARG A 96 -17.72 19.47 10.44
N THR A 97 -18.54 19.55 9.39
CA THR A 97 -18.23 18.90 8.10
C THR A 97 -16.89 19.40 7.52
N ARG A 98 -16.58 20.69 7.70
CA ARG A 98 -15.31 21.26 7.27
C ARG A 98 -14.12 20.70 8.04
N THR A 99 -14.26 20.49 9.34
CA THR A 99 -13.23 19.86 10.19
C THR A 99 -13.04 18.40 9.76
N GLU A 100 -14.10 17.64 9.57
CA GLU A 100 -14.06 16.27 9.09
C GLU A 100 -13.36 16.15 7.73
N ILE A 101 -13.61 17.08 6.79
CA ILE A 101 -12.92 17.12 5.50
C ILE A 101 -11.42 17.32 5.68
N ILE A 102 -11.00 18.22 6.58
CA ILE A 102 -9.57 18.47 6.85
C ILE A 102 -8.91 17.22 7.42
N GLU A 103 -9.54 16.56 8.37
CA GLU A 103 -9.04 15.31 8.97
C GLU A 103 -8.92 14.20 7.91
N ARG A 104 -9.98 13.98 7.11
CA ARG A 104 -9.94 12.96 6.04
C ARG A 104 -8.90 13.25 4.97
N ARG A 105 -8.70 14.51 4.59
CA ARG A 105 -7.62 14.89 3.67
C ARG A 105 -6.24 14.56 4.24
N SER A 106 -6.04 14.79 5.54
CA SER A 106 -4.81 14.41 6.22
C SER A 106 -4.59 12.90 6.24
N GLU A 107 -5.65 12.11 6.48
CA GLU A 107 -5.59 10.64 6.42
C GLU A 107 -5.30 10.12 5.01
N VAL A 108 -5.93 10.68 3.97
CA VAL A 108 -5.63 10.37 2.57
C VAL A 108 -4.16 10.64 2.26
N ALA A 109 -3.65 11.81 2.62
CA ALA A 109 -2.25 12.18 2.39
C ALA A 109 -1.28 11.23 3.10
N ALA A 110 -1.55 10.88 4.36
CA ALA A 110 -0.73 9.95 5.14
C ALA A 110 -0.73 8.53 4.55
N ASN A 111 -1.89 8.03 4.14
CA ASN A 111 -2.01 6.71 3.51
C ASN A 111 -1.35 6.67 2.11
N ALA A 112 -1.48 7.73 1.31
CA ALA A 112 -0.81 7.86 0.03
C ALA A 112 0.73 7.85 0.19
N ALA A 113 1.27 8.60 1.15
CA ALA A 113 2.70 8.61 1.45
C ALA A 113 3.20 7.23 1.91
N ALA A 114 2.42 6.55 2.75
CA ALA A 114 2.74 5.20 3.19
C ALA A 114 2.68 4.18 2.05
N LEU A 115 1.76 4.33 1.09
CA LEU A 115 1.68 3.49 -0.11
C LEU A 115 2.93 3.63 -0.98
N ILE A 116 3.39 4.86 -1.22
CA ILE A 116 4.62 5.14 -1.97
C ILE A 116 5.83 4.47 -1.28
N THR A 117 5.89 4.57 0.05
CA THR A 117 6.96 3.93 0.83
C THR A 117 6.93 2.40 0.71
N ASP A 118 5.75 1.79 0.78
CA ASP A 118 5.59 0.34 0.63
C ASP A 118 5.94 -0.12 -0.79
N GLN A 119 5.60 0.65 -1.83
CA GLN A 119 5.98 0.39 -3.23
C GLN A 119 7.50 0.44 -3.41
N SER A 120 8.15 1.49 -2.90
CA SER A 120 9.61 1.63 -2.96
C SER A 120 10.33 0.48 -2.23
N ASN A 121 9.84 0.06 -1.07
CA ASN A 121 10.36 -1.10 -0.35
C ASN A 121 10.20 -2.40 -1.16
N LEU A 122 9.09 -2.57 -1.85
CA LEU A 122 8.85 -3.74 -2.70
C LEU A 122 9.81 -3.77 -3.89
N GLU A 123 10.03 -2.63 -4.55
CA GLU A 123 10.99 -2.49 -5.65
C GLU A 123 12.41 -2.85 -5.19
N ARG A 124 12.83 -2.34 -4.02
CA ARG A 124 14.13 -2.69 -3.43
C ARG A 124 14.26 -4.19 -3.18
N LEU A 125 13.23 -4.82 -2.60
CA LEU A 125 13.23 -6.27 -2.36
C LEU A 125 13.29 -7.08 -3.66
N TYR A 126 12.65 -6.62 -4.72
CA TYR A 126 12.77 -7.26 -6.04
C TYR A 126 14.18 -7.13 -6.62
N ALA A 127 14.80 -5.97 -6.48
CA ALA A 127 16.18 -5.76 -6.91
C ALA A 127 17.16 -6.66 -6.13
N GLU A 128 17.06 -6.70 -4.80
CA GLU A 128 17.86 -7.59 -3.94
C GLU A 128 17.66 -9.08 -4.32
N LYS A 129 16.42 -9.48 -4.57
CA LYS A 129 16.11 -10.84 -5.02
C LYS A 129 16.73 -11.16 -6.37
N ALA A 130 16.72 -10.22 -7.30
CA ALA A 130 17.32 -10.39 -8.63
C ALA A 130 18.85 -10.54 -8.52
N GLU A 131 19.52 -9.73 -7.71
CA GLU A 131 20.96 -9.82 -7.43
C GLU A 131 21.34 -11.18 -6.79
N LEU A 132 20.59 -11.58 -5.77
CA LEU A 132 20.80 -12.88 -5.13
C LEU A 132 20.64 -14.03 -6.14
N ARG A 133 19.61 -13.97 -6.98
CA ARG A 133 19.37 -14.98 -8.01
C ARG A 133 20.51 -15.04 -9.02
N ALA A 134 20.97 -13.91 -9.53
CA ALA A 134 22.11 -13.83 -10.43
C ALA A 134 23.38 -14.39 -9.77
N GLY A 135 23.63 -14.07 -8.49
CA GLY A 135 24.74 -14.63 -7.72
C GLY A 135 24.65 -16.15 -7.53
N PHE A 136 23.45 -16.70 -7.32
CA PHE A 136 23.26 -18.16 -7.25
C PHE A 136 23.46 -18.82 -8.61
N GLU A 137 22.96 -18.25 -9.70
CA GLU A 137 23.14 -18.77 -11.06
C GLU A 137 24.64 -18.80 -11.45
N GLN A 138 25.37 -17.72 -11.12
CA GLN A 138 26.83 -17.69 -11.35
C GLN A 138 27.56 -18.76 -10.55
N ARG A 139 27.30 -18.91 -9.26
CA ARG A 139 27.89 -19.93 -8.41
C ARG A 139 27.55 -21.35 -8.88
N ALA A 140 26.32 -21.57 -9.35
CA ALA A 140 25.93 -22.85 -9.93
C ALA A 140 26.70 -23.15 -11.22
N ALA A 141 26.88 -22.17 -12.10
CA ALA A 141 27.69 -22.31 -13.32
C ALA A 141 29.17 -22.60 -13.00
N GLU A 142 29.75 -21.88 -12.03
CA GLU A 142 31.12 -22.14 -11.56
C GLU A 142 31.24 -23.54 -10.96
N ALA A 143 30.29 -23.99 -10.17
CA ALA A 143 30.28 -25.34 -9.60
C ALA A 143 30.20 -26.43 -10.68
N THR A 144 29.34 -26.21 -11.70
CA THR A 144 29.23 -27.11 -12.84
C THR A 144 30.57 -27.20 -13.61
N THR A 145 31.18 -26.04 -13.89
CA THR A 145 32.47 -26.00 -14.58
C THR A 145 33.58 -26.72 -13.79
N ARG A 146 33.60 -26.54 -12.45
CA ARG A 146 34.55 -27.26 -11.58
C ARG A 146 34.26 -28.76 -11.56
N MET A 147 33.00 -29.17 -11.55
CA MET A 147 32.62 -30.57 -11.63
C MET A 147 33.08 -31.23 -12.92
N ASP A 148 32.88 -30.53 -14.06
CA ASP A 148 33.33 -31.01 -15.37
C ASP A 148 34.85 -31.13 -15.45
N ALA A 149 35.59 -30.16 -14.88
CA ALA A 149 37.03 -30.22 -14.80
C ALA A 149 37.53 -31.41 -13.96
N LEU A 150 36.96 -31.59 -12.76
CA LEU A 150 37.29 -32.71 -11.87
C LEU A 150 36.91 -34.07 -12.49
N SER A 151 35.82 -34.14 -13.25
CA SER A 151 35.45 -35.36 -13.98
C SER A 151 36.47 -35.71 -15.03
N LYS A 152 36.98 -34.75 -15.81
CA LYS A 152 38.04 -34.95 -16.79
C LYS A 152 39.33 -35.39 -16.13
N GLU A 153 39.74 -34.73 -15.02
CA GLU A 153 40.93 -35.15 -14.27
C GLU A 153 40.79 -36.59 -13.73
N ALA A 154 39.62 -36.97 -13.26
CA ALA A 154 39.36 -38.33 -12.79
C ALA A 154 39.44 -39.36 -13.94
N ASP A 155 38.89 -39.01 -15.11
CA ASP A 155 39.00 -39.90 -16.29
C ASP A 155 40.41 -40.00 -16.78
N ASP A 156 41.18 -38.90 -16.85
CA ASP A 156 42.62 -38.91 -17.19
C ASP A 156 43.45 -39.76 -16.22
N LEU A 157 43.17 -39.67 -14.92
CA LEU A 157 43.80 -40.50 -13.90
C LEU A 157 43.46 -41.98 -14.05
N ARG A 158 42.22 -42.32 -14.40
CA ARG A 158 41.80 -43.70 -14.70
C ARG A 158 42.57 -44.25 -15.92
N ASP A 159 42.63 -43.46 -16.98
CA ASP A 159 43.41 -43.86 -18.19
C ASP A 159 44.87 -44.06 -17.90
N LEU A 160 45.47 -43.21 -17.06
CA LEU A 160 46.85 -43.39 -16.61
C LEU A 160 47.04 -44.66 -15.76
N LEU A 161 46.12 -44.91 -14.84
CA LEU A 161 46.12 -46.13 -14.02
C LEU A 161 45.98 -47.38 -14.89
N ASP A 162 45.10 -47.36 -15.87
CA ASP A 162 44.88 -48.47 -16.77
C ASP A 162 46.16 -48.73 -17.64
N LYS A 163 46.82 -47.66 -18.09
CA LYS A 163 48.10 -47.77 -18.80
C LYS A 163 49.22 -48.38 -17.91
N VAL A 164 49.32 -47.84 -16.66
CA VAL A 164 50.30 -48.35 -15.68
C VAL A 164 50.05 -49.81 -15.33
N VAL A 165 48.79 -50.18 -15.15
CA VAL A 165 48.41 -51.59 -14.87
C VAL A 165 48.65 -52.48 -16.07
N ALA A 166 48.40 -51.99 -17.29
CA ALA A 166 48.70 -52.74 -18.51
C ALA A 166 50.22 -52.96 -18.71
N ASP A 167 51.01 -51.91 -18.51
CA ASP A 167 52.43 -51.98 -18.58
C ASP A 167 53.06 -52.91 -17.51
N ARG A 168 52.54 -52.81 -16.29
CA ARG A 168 52.91 -53.69 -15.20
C ARG A 168 52.55 -55.16 -15.47
N LYS A 169 51.35 -55.40 -16.05
CA LYS A 169 50.98 -56.76 -16.51
C LYS A 169 51.84 -57.25 -17.62
N ARG A 170 52.37 -56.43 -18.54
CA ARG A 170 53.34 -56.78 -19.58
C ARG A 170 54.67 -57.12 -18.96
N GLN A 171 55.19 -56.27 -18.04
CA GLN A 171 56.39 -56.52 -17.31
C GLN A 171 56.33 -57.81 -16.47
N ILE A 172 55.25 -58.04 -15.75
CA ILE A 172 55.03 -59.26 -14.99
C ILE A 172 54.95 -60.49 -15.94
N LYS A 173 54.35 -60.36 -17.13
CA LYS A 173 54.34 -61.44 -18.12
C LYS A 173 55.72 -61.69 -18.71
N GLU A 174 56.51 -60.64 -18.95
CA GLU A 174 57.86 -60.73 -19.43
C GLU A 174 58.78 -61.29 -18.34
N GLU A 175 58.69 -60.82 -17.10
CA GLU A 175 59.41 -61.37 -15.95
C GLU A 175 58.90 -62.78 -15.57
N ALA A 176 57.63 -63.12 -15.77
CA ALA A 176 57.16 -64.49 -15.59
C ALA A 176 57.55 -65.43 -16.68
N ALA A 177 57.84 -64.90 -17.87
CA ALA A 177 58.49 -65.68 -18.94
C ALA A 177 59.98 -65.94 -18.66
N GLU A 178 60.64 -64.99 -17.96
CA GLU A 178 62.03 -65.13 -17.55
C GLU A 178 62.24 -65.89 -16.23
N LYS A 179 61.24 -65.80 -15.34
CA LYS A 179 61.35 -66.47 -14.03
C LYS A 179 60.13 -67.36 -13.81
N ALA A 180 60.10 -68.47 -14.56
CA ALA A 180 59.13 -69.56 -14.32
C ALA A 180 59.33 -70.25 -12.95
N ALA A 181 60.22 -69.78 -12.10
CA ALA A 181 60.58 -70.38 -10.82
C ALA A 181 60.34 -69.51 -9.59
N GLU A 182 59.96 -68.22 -9.73
CA GLU A 182 59.59 -67.41 -8.55
C GLU A 182 58.18 -66.97 -8.60
N LYS A 183 57.31 -67.94 -8.81
CA LYS A 183 55.91 -67.79 -8.56
C LYS A 183 55.68 -67.73 -7.07
N ALA A 184 54.97 -66.79 -6.69
CA ALA A 184 54.35 -66.66 -5.39
C ALA A 184 55.18 -66.01 -4.31
N LYS A 185 55.20 -64.75 -4.34
CA LYS A 185 55.07 -63.90 -3.14
C LYS A 185 55.23 -62.46 -3.51
N GLN A 186 54.19 -61.84 -3.88
CA GLN A 186 53.84 -60.47 -3.38
C GLN A 186 52.74 -59.86 -4.20
N THR A 187 51.55 -60.30 -3.95
CA THR A 187 50.38 -59.56 -4.27
C THR A 187 50.15 -58.59 -3.11
N VAL A 188 50.65 -57.39 -3.20
CA VAL A 188 50.25 -56.31 -2.28
C VAL A 188 48.93 -55.74 -2.80
N ARG A 189 47.86 -56.25 -2.25
CA ARG A 189 46.51 -55.70 -2.37
C ARG A 189 46.44 -54.42 -1.51
N ARG A 190 46.44 -53.26 -2.11
CA ARG A 190 46.05 -52.04 -1.45
C ARG A 190 44.56 -51.89 -1.64
N PRO A 191 43.77 -51.85 -0.58
CA PRO A 191 42.35 -51.61 -0.70
C PRO A 191 42.12 -50.13 -1.09
N ALA A 192 41.36 -49.91 -2.14
CA ALA A 192 40.82 -48.61 -2.46
C ALA A 192 39.76 -48.26 -1.41
N THR A 193 40.03 -47.26 -0.62
CA THR A 193 39.05 -46.68 0.29
C THR A 193 38.03 -45.92 -0.52
N LEU A 194 36.91 -46.52 -0.78
CA LEU A 194 35.72 -45.82 -1.24
C LEU A 194 35.16 -45.01 -0.07
N ILE A 195 35.20 -43.72 -0.20
CA ILE A 195 34.45 -42.83 0.68
C ILE A 195 33.02 -42.75 0.13
N PRO A 196 31.99 -43.21 0.83
CA PRO A 196 30.62 -43.04 0.40
C PRO A 196 30.20 -41.56 0.59
N PRO A 197 29.38 -40.99 -0.30
CA PRO A 197 28.77 -39.68 -0.04
C PRO A 197 27.73 -39.85 1.05
N ASP A 198 28.04 -39.34 2.23
CA ASP A 198 27.08 -39.21 3.31
C ASP A 198 26.09 -38.07 2.98
N GLY A 199 24.92 -38.46 2.52
CA GLY A 199 23.77 -37.59 2.28
C GLY A 199 22.65 -37.96 3.24
N THR A 200 22.78 -37.62 4.49
CA THR A 200 21.63 -37.62 5.38
C THR A 200 21.31 -36.17 5.75
N ALA A 201 20.40 -35.57 4.98
CA ALA A 201 19.65 -34.44 5.44
C ALA A 201 18.68 -34.91 6.53
N GLN A 202 18.99 -34.64 7.78
CA GLN A 202 18.01 -34.64 8.85
C GLN A 202 17.33 -33.29 8.86
N THR A 203 16.05 -33.29 8.60
CA THR A 203 15.15 -32.20 8.95
C THR A 203 14.81 -32.33 10.43
N PRO A 204 14.96 -31.28 11.22
CA PRO A 204 14.24 -31.19 12.51
C PRO A 204 12.85 -30.62 12.31
N ASP A 205 11.93 -31.04 13.14
CA ASP A 205 10.57 -30.58 13.37
C ASP A 205 10.40 -29.05 13.49
#